data_264e5153b1070b0247723693e92ab6de
#
_entry.id   264e5153b1070b0247723693e92ab6de
#
_cell.length_a   1.000
_cell.length_b   1.000
_cell.length_c   1.000
_cell.angle_alpha   90.00
_cell.angle_beta   90.00
_cell.angle_gamma   90.00
#
_symmetry.space_group_name_H-M   'P 1'
#
loop_
_entity.id
_entity.type
_entity.pdbx_description
1 polymer ?
#
loop_
_entity_poly.entity_id
_entity_poly.type
_entity_poly.pdbx_seq_one_letter_code
_entity_poly.pdbx_strand_id
1 'polypeptide(L)'
;MKVHTRLKIVLRYLLPTIIVLVGAPLLQKTIDEGQSFDDDVLRCVIAVDDSKTMNYPIGYNYEMLKLYAWQTGKQTDIFLGGEEYLDSLSSGAVDIVVLPSTDSLIYDKNFYASATLADSSSWIIDGKLTASHREMNIWLSHFFVTDEYKNIVERFTPAYEPFKRASTGRKYQNISPYDELISKYAEKLGWKREMLAALIWQESKFRIEAKSRRGAVGLMQMMPRTASRFEADNLLDPEENIAAAVRYLSHLQSMFRIYTEDRAELMKFTLAAYNAGEGRIRDCMNYAASIGAPNRKWSDIVAVIPDMREDSILQQDTVKLGKFKGYETINYVETMVRLRDAFTSISK
;
A
#
# COMPACT_ATOMS: atom_id res chain seq x y z
N MET A 1 -74.64 -9.46 -4.54
CA MET A 1 -73.60 -9.10 -3.53
C MET A 1 -72.24 -9.78 -3.68
N LYS A 2 -72.14 -10.95 -4.31
CA LYS A 2 -70.87 -11.70 -4.44
C LYS A 2 -69.90 -11.24 -5.54
N VAL A 3 -70.35 -10.54 -6.58
CA VAL A 3 -69.53 -10.07 -7.72
C VAL A 3 -68.72 -8.85 -7.36
N HIS A 4 -69.26 -7.90 -6.63
CA HIS A 4 -68.56 -6.65 -6.22
C HIS A 4 -67.40 -6.91 -5.23
N THR A 5 -67.50 -7.96 -4.39
CA THR A 5 -66.44 -8.31 -3.46
C THR A 5 -65.26 -8.96 -4.16
N ARG A 6 -65.50 -9.81 -5.17
CA ARG A 6 -64.46 -10.44 -5.99
C ARG A 6 -63.74 -9.40 -6.85
N LEU A 7 -64.44 -8.45 -7.40
CA LEU A 7 -63.85 -7.37 -8.20
C LEU A 7 -62.92 -6.48 -7.35
N LYS A 8 -63.29 -6.18 -6.07
CA LYS A 8 -62.46 -5.40 -5.16
C LYS A 8 -61.19 -6.14 -4.74
N ILE A 9 -61.26 -7.46 -4.58
CA ILE A 9 -60.08 -8.27 -4.27
C ILE A 9 -59.15 -8.36 -5.46
N VAL A 10 -59.67 -8.58 -6.66
CA VAL A 10 -58.89 -8.58 -7.92
C VAL A 10 -58.20 -7.22 -8.16
N LEU A 11 -58.88 -6.11 -8.00
CA LEU A 11 -58.28 -4.76 -8.12
C LEU A 11 -57.23 -4.48 -7.04
N ARG A 12 -57.41 -5.00 -5.82
CA ARG A 12 -56.51 -4.74 -4.70
C ARG A 12 -55.17 -5.49 -4.82
N TYR A 13 -55.13 -6.63 -5.48
CA TYR A 13 -53.93 -7.46 -5.62
C TYR A 13 -53.38 -7.53 -7.04
N LEU A 14 -54.20 -7.50 -8.08
CA LEU A 14 -53.76 -7.55 -9.46
C LEU A 14 -53.21 -6.17 -9.93
N LEU A 15 -53.81 -5.04 -9.50
CA LEU A 15 -53.33 -3.74 -9.90
C LEU A 15 -51.90 -3.41 -9.42
N PRO A 16 -51.55 -3.64 -8.14
CA PRO A 16 -50.15 -3.48 -7.70
C PRO A 16 -49.19 -4.45 -8.39
N THR A 17 -49.61 -5.68 -8.64
CA THR A 17 -48.78 -6.69 -9.31
C THR A 17 -48.53 -6.30 -10.80
N ILE A 18 -49.55 -5.77 -11.48
CA ILE A 18 -49.40 -5.25 -12.86
C ILE A 18 -48.50 -4.01 -12.86
N ILE A 19 -48.64 -3.11 -11.90
CA ILE A 19 -47.78 -1.93 -11.78
C ILE A 19 -46.34 -2.35 -11.57
N VAL A 20 -46.07 -3.35 -10.74
CA VAL A 20 -44.72 -3.91 -10.53
C VAL A 20 -44.21 -4.61 -11.78
N LEU A 21 -45.01 -5.42 -12.45
CA LEU A 21 -44.60 -6.19 -13.63
C LEU A 21 -44.40 -5.34 -14.89
N VAL A 22 -45.19 -4.26 -15.05
CA VAL A 22 -45.10 -3.39 -16.22
C VAL A 22 -44.24 -2.16 -15.93
N GLY A 23 -44.28 -1.65 -14.72
CA GLY A 23 -43.53 -0.48 -14.29
C GLY A 23 -42.05 -0.77 -14.03
N ALA A 24 -41.71 -1.96 -13.54
CA ALA A 24 -40.32 -2.31 -13.29
C ALA A 24 -39.44 -2.32 -14.55
N PRO A 25 -39.87 -2.92 -15.70
CA PRO A 25 -39.10 -2.84 -16.94
C PRO A 25 -39.01 -1.41 -17.52
N LEU A 26 -40.08 -0.61 -17.36
CA LEU A 26 -40.07 0.79 -17.80
C LEU A 26 -39.16 1.67 -16.92
N LEU A 27 -39.17 1.43 -15.61
CA LEU A 27 -38.23 2.04 -14.68
C LEU A 27 -36.81 1.59 -14.94
N GLN A 28 -36.58 0.31 -15.24
CA GLN A 28 -35.27 -0.21 -15.60
C GLN A 28 -34.73 0.41 -16.88
N LYS A 29 -35.59 0.60 -17.89
CA LYS A 29 -35.22 1.26 -19.14
C LYS A 29 -34.88 2.75 -18.96
N THR A 30 -35.58 3.46 -18.05
CA THR A 30 -35.25 4.88 -17.71
C THR A 30 -34.04 5.00 -16.80
N ILE A 31 -33.66 3.92 -16.12
CA ILE A 31 -32.48 3.86 -15.24
C ILE A 31 -31.20 3.62 -16.06
N ASP A 32 -31.30 2.93 -17.21
CA ASP A 32 -30.15 2.57 -18.07
C ASP A 32 -29.72 3.69 -19.05
N GLU A 33 -30.42 4.84 -19.11
CA GLU A 33 -30.10 5.94 -20.07
C GLU A 33 -29.02 6.93 -19.57
N GLY A 34 -28.10 6.52 -18.70
CA GLY A 34 -27.00 7.36 -18.25
C GLY A 34 -25.66 7.00 -18.90
N GLN A 35 -24.72 7.93 -18.97
CA GLN A 35 -23.34 7.62 -19.37
C GLN A 35 -22.64 6.86 -18.26
N SER A 36 -21.87 5.84 -18.69
CA SER A 36 -21.02 5.00 -17.82
C SER A 36 -19.54 5.21 -18.16
N PHE A 37 -18.68 4.68 -17.32
CA PHE A 37 -17.27 4.56 -17.66
C PHE A 37 -17.11 3.68 -18.92
N ASP A 38 -16.50 4.24 -19.96
CA ASP A 38 -16.40 3.59 -21.27
C ASP A 38 -15.32 2.50 -21.32
N ASP A 39 -14.26 2.65 -20.52
CA ASP A 39 -13.09 1.79 -20.54
C ASP A 39 -13.18 0.61 -19.53
N ASP A 40 -12.50 -0.49 -19.83
CA ASP A 40 -12.30 -1.62 -18.93
C ASP A 40 -11.29 -1.30 -17.81
N VAL A 41 -10.57 -0.19 -17.91
CA VAL A 41 -9.58 0.30 -16.93
C VAL A 41 -10.07 1.61 -16.34
N LEU A 42 -10.25 1.64 -15.03
CA LEU A 42 -10.54 2.86 -14.27
C LEU A 42 -9.23 3.58 -13.91
N ARG A 43 -9.08 4.79 -14.40
CA ARG A 43 -7.97 5.69 -14.08
C ARG A 43 -8.36 6.54 -12.88
N CYS A 44 -7.71 6.29 -11.77
CA CYS A 44 -8.05 6.92 -10.50
C CYS A 44 -6.91 7.79 -9.99
N VAL A 45 -7.23 8.96 -9.45
CA VAL A 45 -6.27 9.82 -8.76
C VAL A 45 -6.67 9.96 -7.30
N ILE A 46 -5.74 9.68 -6.39
CA ILE A 46 -5.88 10.02 -4.99
C ILE A 46 -5.13 11.32 -4.77
N ALA A 47 -5.87 12.39 -4.46
CA ALA A 47 -5.27 13.70 -4.22
C ALA A 47 -4.43 13.68 -2.94
N VAL A 48 -3.19 14.14 -3.07
CA VAL A 48 -2.25 14.31 -1.95
C VAL A 48 -2.07 15.80 -1.77
N ASP A 49 -2.65 16.34 -0.70
CA ASP A 49 -2.44 17.73 -0.30
C ASP A 49 -1.85 17.72 1.12
N ASP A 50 -0.66 18.29 1.25
CA ASP A 50 0.05 18.41 2.54
C ASP A 50 -0.74 19.23 3.57
N SER A 51 -1.70 20.05 3.13
CA SER A 51 -2.53 20.91 3.96
C SER A 51 -3.85 20.27 4.43
N LYS A 52 -4.30 19.19 3.74
CA LYS A 52 -5.59 18.52 4.00
C LYS A 52 -5.35 17.12 4.57
N THR A 53 -5.52 16.97 5.86
CA THR A 53 -5.37 15.67 6.54
C THR A 53 -6.56 14.76 6.23
N MET A 54 -6.34 13.71 5.45
CA MET A 54 -7.24 12.56 5.46
C MET A 54 -7.10 11.82 6.81
N ASN A 55 -8.20 11.29 7.32
CA ASN A 55 -8.20 10.58 8.62
C ASN A 55 -7.51 9.22 8.57
N TYR A 56 -7.29 8.66 7.36
CA TYR A 56 -6.66 7.35 7.15
C TYR A 56 -5.50 7.45 6.18
N PRO A 57 -4.56 6.50 6.21
CA PRO A 57 -3.52 6.40 5.19
C PRO A 57 -4.12 6.26 3.79
N ILE A 58 -3.46 6.80 2.79
CA ILE A 58 -3.85 6.72 1.36
C ILE A 58 -4.14 5.28 0.92
N GLY A 59 -3.47 4.31 1.52
CA GLY A 59 -3.70 2.89 1.29
C GLY A 59 -5.15 2.43 1.48
N TYR A 60 -5.94 3.11 2.31
CA TYR A 60 -7.36 2.84 2.46
C TYR A 60 -8.12 3.06 1.14
N ASN A 61 -8.00 4.25 0.56
CA ASN A 61 -8.64 4.55 -0.72
C ASN A 61 -8.06 3.73 -1.87
N TYR A 62 -6.76 3.45 -1.84
CA TYR A 62 -6.13 2.58 -2.82
C TYR A 62 -6.79 1.19 -2.84
N GLU A 63 -6.97 0.57 -1.68
CA GLU A 63 -7.61 -0.74 -1.56
C GLU A 63 -9.10 -0.69 -1.93
N MET A 64 -9.82 0.34 -1.50
CA MET A 64 -11.23 0.54 -1.83
C MET A 64 -11.46 0.66 -3.35
N LEU A 65 -10.63 1.44 -4.06
CA LEU A 65 -10.71 1.60 -5.51
C LEU A 65 -10.38 0.30 -6.24
N LYS A 66 -9.34 -0.42 -5.84
CA LYS A 66 -9.01 -1.73 -6.42
C LYS A 66 -10.16 -2.72 -6.26
N LEU A 67 -10.77 -2.74 -5.09
CA LEU A 67 -11.87 -3.66 -4.80
C LEU A 67 -13.12 -3.30 -5.61
N TYR A 68 -13.46 -2.02 -5.70
CA TYR A 68 -14.55 -1.54 -6.53
C TYR A 68 -14.38 -1.96 -7.99
N ALA A 69 -13.22 -1.69 -8.57
CA ALA A 69 -12.94 -2.06 -9.94
C ALA A 69 -13.02 -3.59 -10.15
N TRP A 70 -12.38 -4.37 -9.27
CA TRP A 70 -12.41 -5.83 -9.35
C TRP A 70 -13.82 -6.40 -9.26
N GLN A 71 -14.65 -5.91 -8.33
CA GLN A 71 -16.03 -6.38 -8.15
C GLN A 71 -16.96 -5.92 -9.28
N THR A 72 -16.62 -4.83 -9.99
CA THR A 72 -17.34 -4.36 -11.17
C THR A 72 -16.76 -4.88 -12.49
N GLY A 73 -15.78 -5.80 -12.43
CA GLY A 73 -15.17 -6.44 -13.59
C GLY A 73 -14.20 -5.55 -14.37
N LYS A 74 -13.67 -4.49 -13.73
CA LYS A 74 -12.72 -3.53 -14.31
C LYS A 74 -11.32 -3.70 -13.73
N GLN A 75 -10.32 -3.26 -14.47
CA GLN A 75 -8.97 -3.03 -13.95
C GLN A 75 -8.84 -1.62 -13.41
N THR A 76 -7.76 -1.29 -12.70
CA THR A 76 -7.53 0.07 -12.26
C THR A 76 -6.07 0.49 -12.40
N ASP A 77 -5.87 1.75 -12.80
CA ASP A 77 -4.62 2.48 -12.70
C ASP A 77 -4.80 3.59 -11.66
N ILE A 78 -4.08 3.50 -10.55
CA ILE A 78 -4.22 4.45 -9.44
C ILE A 78 -2.94 5.27 -9.31
N PHE A 79 -3.10 6.59 -9.36
CA PHE A 79 -2.03 7.56 -9.28
C PHE A 79 -2.19 8.44 -8.04
N LEU A 80 -1.07 8.99 -7.55
CA LEU A 80 -1.10 10.10 -6.61
C LEU A 80 -0.96 11.40 -7.39
N GLY A 81 -1.86 12.36 -7.17
CA GLY A 81 -1.90 13.61 -7.93
C GLY A 81 -2.06 14.85 -7.05
N GLY A 82 -1.57 15.99 -7.58
CA GLY A 82 -1.81 17.33 -7.07
C GLY A 82 -3.05 17.98 -7.72
N GLU A 83 -3.08 19.31 -7.77
CA GLU A 83 -4.25 20.09 -8.21
C GLU A 83 -4.62 19.97 -9.70
N GLU A 84 -3.77 19.38 -10.54
CA GLU A 84 -3.98 19.25 -12.01
C GLU A 84 -5.03 18.20 -12.41
N TYR A 85 -5.61 17.48 -11.44
CA TYR A 85 -6.54 16.38 -11.71
C TYR A 85 -7.91 16.83 -12.23
N LEU A 86 -8.31 18.08 -12.03
CA LEU A 86 -9.64 18.59 -12.43
C LEU A 86 -9.81 18.66 -13.95
N ASP A 87 -8.82 19.19 -14.64
CA ASP A 87 -8.82 19.24 -16.10
C ASP A 87 -8.81 17.82 -16.67
N SER A 88 -8.10 16.92 -16.00
CA SER A 88 -8.04 15.50 -16.38
C SER A 88 -9.38 14.79 -16.17
N LEU A 89 -10.12 15.11 -15.10
CA LEU A 89 -11.46 14.56 -14.85
C LEU A 89 -12.46 15.08 -15.91
N SER A 90 -12.46 16.39 -16.16
CA SER A 90 -13.37 17.01 -17.15
C SER A 90 -13.11 16.57 -18.59
N SER A 91 -11.86 16.24 -18.93
CA SER A 91 -11.47 15.73 -20.25
C SER A 91 -11.66 14.21 -20.42
N GLY A 92 -11.98 13.49 -19.33
CA GLY A 92 -12.07 12.03 -19.32
C GLY A 92 -10.71 11.31 -19.33
N ALA A 93 -9.62 12.02 -19.08
CA ALA A 93 -8.30 11.40 -18.90
C ALA A 93 -8.18 10.65 -17.56
N VAL A 94 -9.01 11.03 -16.58
CA VAL A 94 -9.17 10.38 -15.27
C VAL A 94 -10.66 10.13 -15.04
N ASP A 95 -10.99 8.98 -14.48
CA ASP A 95 -12.37 8.55 -14.25
C ASP A 95 -12.86 8.87 -12.83
N ILE A 96 -11.98 8.70 -11.83
CA ILE A 96 -12.31 8.93 -10.42
C ILE A 96 -11.19 9.76 -9.76
N VAL A 97 -11.57 10.80 -9.03
CA VAL A 97 -10.68 11.56 -8.15
C VAL A 97 -11.13 11.41 -6.71
N VAL A 98 -10.22 11.06 -5.82
CA VAL A 98 -10.47 10.98 -4.37
C VAL A 98 -10.08 12.29 -3.71
N LEU A 99 -11.04 12.93 -3.06
CA LEU A 99 -10.87 14.21 -2.36
C LEU A 99 -11.38 14.12 -0.93
N PRO A 100 -10.89 14.96 0.00
CA PRO A 100 -11.55 15.17 1.29
C PRO A 100 -12.99 15.62 1.11
N SER A 101 -13.94 15.08 1.88
CA SER A 101 -15.38 15.45 1.82
C SER A 101 -15.67 16.91 2.17
N THR A 102 -14.67 17.64 2.66
CA THR A 102 -14.74 19.08 2.92
C THR A 102 -14.30 19.92 1.73
N ASP A 103 -13.86 19.29 0.63
CA ASP A 103 -13.45 20.01 -0.56
C ASP A 103 -14.65 20.67 -1.25
N SER A 104 -14.47 21.91 -1.73
CA SER A 104 -15.52 22.67 -2.39
C SER A 104 -16.01 22.06 -3.70
N LEU A 105 -15.18 21.26 -4.35
CA LEU A 105 -15.50 20.57 -5.61
C LEU A 105 -16.60 19.51 -5.45
N ILE A 106 -16.84 19.01 -4.25
CA ILE A 106 -17.93 18.08 -3.95
C ILE A 106 -19.30 18.72 -4.21
N TYR A 107 -19.35 20.06 -4.14
CA TYR A 107 -20.57 20.85 -4.37
C TYR A 107 -20.62 21.49 -5.78
N ASP A 108 -19.61 21.25 -6.62
CA ASP A 108 -19.60 21.75 -7.99
C ASP A 108 -20.60 20.95 -8.85
N LYS A 109 -21.45 21.70 -9.57
CA LYS A 109 -22.52 21.12 -10.41
C LYS A 109 -22.01 20.32 -11.61
N ASN A 110 -20.74 20.48 -11.96
CA ASN A 110 -20.11 19.77 -13.07
C ASN A 110 -19.65 18.36 -12.67
N PHE A 111 -19.68 18.02 -11.40
CA PHE A 111 -19.21 16.76 -10.87
C PHE A 111 -20.25 16.07 -9.98
N TYR A 112 -20.12 14.76 -9.87
CA TYR A 112 -20.83 13.96 -8.89
C TYR A 112 -19.88 13.43 -7.83
N ALA A 113 -20.29 13.53 -6.58
CA ALA A 113 -19.58 12.96 -5.44
C ALA A 113 -20.23 11.67 -4.96
N SER A 114 -19.43 10.72 -4.55
CA SER A 114 -19.89 9.53 -3.83
C SER A 114 -20.41 9.88 -2.43
N ALA A 115 -21.05 8.91 -1.77
CA ALA A 115 -21.19 8.92 -0.32
C ALA A 115 -19.81 9.07 0.35
N THR A 116 -19.78 9.77 1.49
CA THR A 116 -18.57 9.98 2.27
C THR A 116 -18.07 8.64 2.84
N LEU A 117 -16.78 8.37 2.62
CA LEU A 117 -16.10 7.19 3.13
C LEU A 117 -15.65 7.38 4.60
N ALA A 118 -15.19 6.29 5.22
CA ALA A 118 -14.80 6.29 6.64
C ALA A 118 -13.62 7.23 6.97
N ASP A 119 -12.75 7.53 6.00
CA ASP A 119 -11.63 8.46 6.12
C ASP A 119 -12.01 9.94 5.88
N SER A 120 -13.31 10.21 5.76
CA SER A 120 -13.83 11.52 5.40
C SER A 120 -13.43 11.97 3.99
N SER A 121 -13.18 11.03 3.09
CA SER A 121 -13.03 11.29 1.66
C SER A 121 -14.32 11.02 0.88
N SER A 122 -14.37 11.50 -0.36
CA SER A 122 -15.39 11.17 -1.35
C SER A 122 -14.74 10.96 -2.71
N TRP A 123 -15.33 10.11 -3.52
CA TRP A 123 -14.91 9.86 -4.89
C TRP A 123 -15.70 10.77 -5.83
N ILE A 124 -14.99 11.54 -6.64
CA ILE A 124 -15.56 12.53 -7.56
C ILE A 124 -15.43 12.00 -8.97
N ILE A 125 -16.50 12.11 -9.75
CA ILE A 125 -16.55 11.74 -11.17
C ILE A 125 -17.17 12.87 -12.01
N ASP A 126 -16.96 12.86 -13.33
CA ASP A 126 -17.60 13.82 -14.24
C ASP A 126 -19.14 13.74 -14.13
N GLY A 127 -19.81 14.88 -14.07
CA GLY A 127 -21.26 15.00 -13.91
C GLY A 127 -22.07 14.45 -15.11
N LYS A 128 -21.42 14.10 -16.22
CA LYS A 128 -22.07 13.41 -17.34
C LYS A 128 -22.28 11.91 -17.04
N LEU A 129 -21.47 11.32 -16.15
CA LEU A 129 -21.44 9.87 -15.85
C LEU A 129 -22.54 9.47 -14.82
N THR A 130 -23.78 9.76 -15.15
CA THR A 130 -24.92 9.55 -14.23
C THR A 130 -25.17 8.08 -13.90
N ALA A 131 -24.95 7.17 -14.84
CA ALA A 131 -25.08 5.74 -14.60
C ALA A 131 -23.96 5.22 -13.70
N SER A 132 -22.70 5.59 -13.96
CA SER A 132 -21.57 5.22 -13.09
C SER A 132 -21.68 5.80 -11.69
N HIS A 133 -22.16 7.05 -11.54
CA HIS A 133 -22.43 7.62 -10.21
C HIS A 133 -23.41 6.78 -9.42
N ARG A 134 -24.50 6.34 -10.05
CA ARG A 134 -25.52 5.52 -9.41
C ARG A 134 -24.95 4.13 -9.04
N GLU A 135 -24.27 3.48 -9.96
CA GLU A 135 -23.65 2.17 -9.75
C GLU A 135 -22.65 2.23 -8.59
N MET A 136 -21.77 3.21 -8.59
CA MET A 136 -20.78 3.45 -7.53
C MET A 136 -21.44 3.63 -6.16
N ASN A 137 -22.49 4.43 -6.05
CA ASN A 137 -23.18 4.64 -4.76
C ASN A 137 -24.00 3.41 -4.32
N ILE A 138 -24.57 2.64 -5.25
CA ILE A 138 -25.20 1.35 -4.95
C ILE A 138 -24.17 0.38 -4.40
N TRP A 139 -23.02 0.25 -5.06
CA TRP A 139 -21.93 -0.59 -4.61
C TRP A 139 -21.45 -0.18 -3.21
N LEU A 140 -21.15 1.09 -2.98
CA LEU A 140 -20.73 1.61 -1.67
C LEU A 140 -21.77 1.31 -0.59
N SER A 141 -23.07 1.53 -0.88
CA SER A 141 -24.13 1.30 0.10
C SER A 141 -24.23 -0.17 0.54
N HIS A 142 -24.03 -1.11 -0.40
CA HIS A 142 -23.99 -2.52 -0.10
C HIS A 142 -22.68 -2.91 0.60
N PHE A 143 -21.57 -2.36 0.16
CA PHE A 143 -20.26 -2.69 0.69
C PHE A 143 -20.09 -2.22 2.14
N PHE A 144 -20.56 -1.03 2.48
CA PHE A 144 -20.45 -0.45 3.83
C PHE A 144 -21.02 -1.31 4.96
N VAL A 145 -21.94 -2.22 4.67
CA VAL A 145 -22.55 -3.12 5.67
C VAL A 145 -21.86 -4.48 5.76
N THR A 146 -20.86 -4.74 4.92
CA THR A 146 -20.13 -6.03 4.90
C THR A 146 -19.07 -6.11 6.00
N ASP A 147 -18.73 -7.34 6.38
CA ASP A 147 -17.60 -7.57 7.30
C ASP A 147 -16.25 -7.29 6.64
N GLU A 148 -16.16 -7.42 5.31
CA GLU A 148 -14.96 -7.04 4.53
C GLU A 148 -14.68 -5.55 4.67
N TYR A 149 -15.69 -4.69 4.52
CA TYR A 149 -15.55 -3.25 4.73
C TYR A 149 -15.11 -2.91 6.16
N LYS A 150 -15.73 -3.53 7.17
CA LYS A 150 -15.33 -3.32 8.57
C LYS A 150 -13.87 -3.69 8.80
N ASN A 151 -13.43 -4.80 8.21
CA ASN A 151 -12.03 -5.23 8.29
C ASN A 151 -11.08 -4.20 7.63
N ILE A 152 -11.43 -3.68 6.46
CA ILE A 152 -10.65 -2.63 5.79
C ILE A 152 -10.55 -1.39 6.68
N VAL A 153 -11.67 -0.90 7.19
CA VAL A 153 -11.72 0.26 8.09
C VAL A 153 -10.83 0.05 9.32
N GLU A 154 -10.94 -1.13 9.98
CA GLU A 154 -10.12 -1.45 11.16
C GLU A 154 -8.63 -1.53 10.85
N ARG A 155 -8.24 -2.04 9.68
CA ARG A 155 -6.84 -2.12 9.25
C ARG A 155 -6.21 -0.75 9.01
N PHE A 156 -7.00 0.21 8.50
CA PHE A 156 -6.51 1.53 8.10
C PHE A 156 -6.86 2.65 9.09
N THR A 157 -7.52 2.38 10.23
CA THR A 157 -7.84 3.44 11.19
C THR A 157 -6.58 4.15 11.70
N PRO A 158 -6.62 5.48 11.91
CA PRO A 158 -5.50 6.25 12.47
C PRO A 158 -5.07 5.77 13.86
N ALA A 159 -5.97 5.13 14.61
CA ALA A 159 -5.66 4.46 15.87
C ALA A 159 -4.77 3.23 15.69
N TYR A 160 -4.48 2.82 14.46
CA TYR A 160 -3.58 1.74 14.13
C TYR A 160 -2.12 2.20 14.24
N GLU A 161 -1.71 2.39 15.49
CA GLU A 161 -0.29 2.52 15.85
C GLU A 161 0.09 1.27 16.65
N PRO A 162 0.84 0.31 16.04
CA PRO A 162 1.11 -0.99 16.65
C PRO A 162 1.73 -0.83 18.05
N PHE A 163 2.57 0.18 18.25
CA PHE A 163 3.25 0.41 19.53
C PHE A 163 2.39 1.15 20.56
N LYS A 164 1.44 1.99 20.18
CA LYS A 164 0.46 2.55 21.14
C LYS A 164 -0.47 1.47 21.67
N ARG A 165 -0.84 0.51 20.83
CA ARG A 165 -1.63 -0.65 21.27
C ARG A 165 -0.86 -1.57 22.22
N ALA A 166 0.47 -1.71 22.05
CA ALA A 166 1.33 -2.49 22.93
C ALA A 166 1.27 -2.05 24.40
N SER A 167 1.07 -0.75 24.66
CA SER A 167 0.93 -0.23 26.03
C SER A 167 -0.28 -0.78 26.80
N THR A 168 -1.25 -1.40 26.11
CA THR A 168 -2.43 -2.03 26.74
C THR A 168 -2.20 -3.47 27.18
N GLY A 169 -1.02 -4.04 26.92
CA GLY A 169 -0.69 -5.45 27.22
C GLY A 169 -1.45 -6.47 26.37
N ARG A 170 -2.22 -6.04 25.38
CA ARG A 170 -2.97 -6.95 24.48
C ARG A 170 -2.11 -7.33 23.27
N LYS A 171 -2.14 -8.61 22.92
CA LYS A 171 -1.57 -9.11 21.68
C LYS A 171 -2.60 -9.00 20.56
N TYR A 172 -2.13 -8.70 19.36
CA TYR A 172 -2.97 -8.48 18.18
C TYR A 172 -2.68 -9.52 17.11
N GLN A 173 -3.71 -9.93 16.40
CA GLN A 173 -3.57 -10.79 15.23
C GLN A 173 -2.92 -10.02 14.07
N ASN A 174 -3.35 -8.77 13.87
CA ASN A 174 -2.86 -7.92 12.80
C ASN A 174 -1.95 -6.83 13.38
N ILE A 175 -0.73 -6.77 12.89
CA ILE A 175 0.30 -5.79 13.26
C ILE A 175 0.50 -4.73 12.18
N SER A 176 -0.09 -4.94 11.00
CA SER A 176 -0.07 -3.99 9.88
C SER A 176 -1.33 -4.12 9.00
N PRO A 177 -1.64 -3.12 8.16
CA PRO A 177 -2.68 -3.25 7.14
C PRO A 177 -2.40 -4.35 6.10
N TYR A 178 -1.14 -4.82 6.00
CA TYR A 178 -0.64 -5.71 4.96
C TYR A 178 -0.17 -7.07 5.48
N ASP A 179 -0.69 -7.54 6.61
CA ASP A 179 -0.20 -8.73 7.30
C ASP A 179 -0.24 -10.01 6.45
N GLU A 180 -1.24 -10.15 5.57
CA GLU A 180 -1.32 -11.29 4.65
C GLU A 180 -0.16 -11.28 3.64
N LEU A 181 0.10 -10.12 3.03
CA LEU A 181 1.24 -9.95 2.12
C LEU A 181 2.57 -10.13 2.85
N ILE A 182 2.70 -9.55 4.03
CA ILE A 182 3.91 -9.68 4.86
C ILE A 182 4.17 -11.14 5.19
N SER A 183 3.15 -11.89 5.60
CA SER A 183 3.28 -13.32 5.91
C SER A 183 3.71 -14.14 4.69
N LYS A 184 3.00 -13.93 3.56
CA LYS A 184 3.29 -14.59 2.27
C LYS A 184 4.73 -14.37 1.81
N TYR A 185 5.23 -13.16 1.90
CA TYR A 185 6.55 -12.80 1.39
C TYR A 185 7.68 -13.01 2.40
N ALA A 186 7.42 -12.95 3.70
CA ALA A 186 8.36 -13.34 4.73
C ALA A 186 8.72 -14.83 4.65
N GLU A 187 7.73 -15.69 4.39
CA GLU A 187 7.94 -17.13 4.16
C GLU A 187 8.88 -17.38 2.98
N LYS A 188 8.66 -16.70 1.83
CA LYS A 188 9.53 -16.79 0.65
C LYS A 188 10.97 -16.39 0.93
N LEU A 189 11.19 -15.45 1.85
CA LEU A 189 12.50 -14.96 2.27
C LEU A 189 13.14 -15.85 3.35
N GLY A 190 12.37 -16.76 3.95
CA GLY A 190 12.80 -17.57 5.09
C GLY A 190 12.91 -16.73 6.38
N TRP A 191 12.22 -15.62 6.47
CA TRP A 191 12.15 -14.74 7.63
C TRP A 191 10.86 -14.94 8.42
N LYS A 192 10.86 -14.53 9.68
CA LYS A 192 9.62 -14.37 10.45
C LYS A 192 8.88 -13.13 9.94
N ARG A 193 7.53 -13.15 9.96
CA ARG A 193 6.69 -12.03 9.54
C ARG A 193 7.01 -10.73 10.30
N GLU A 194 7.35 -10.84 11.59
CA GLU A 194 7.69 -9.70 12.45
C GLU A 194 8.96 -8.98 11.97
N MET A 195 9.88 -9.71 11.34
CA MET A 195 11.08 -9.11 10.76
C MET A 195 10.77 -8.31 9.50
N LEU A 196 9.95 -8.85 8.59
CA LEU A 196 9.54 -8.12 7.39
C LEU A 196 8.63 -6.94 7.74
N ALA A 197 7.72 -7.11 8.71
CA ALA A 197 6.91 -6.01 9.24
C ALA A 197 7.77 -4.89 9.85
N ALA A 198 8.81 -5.25 10.61
CA ALA A 198 9.76 -4.29 11.17
C ALA A 198 10.48 -3.50 10.07
N LEU A 199 10.86 -4.17 8.98
CA LEU A 199 11.51 -3.54 7.84
C LEU A 199 10.56 -2.55 7.15
N ILE A 200 9.34 -2.95 6.82
CA ILE A 200 8.35 -2.06 6.21
C ILE A 200 8.03 -0.88 7.12
N TRP A 201 7.88 -1.13 8.42
CA TRP A 201 7.67 -0.05 9.40
C TRP A 201 8.83 0.94 9.43
N GLN A 202 10.06 0.46 9.39
CA GLN A 202 11.24 1.34 9.37
C GLN A 202 11.30 2.18 8.11
N GLU A 203 10.97 1.60 6.95
CA GLU A 203 11.05 2.27 5.66
C GLU A 203 9.92 3.28 5.45
N SER A 204 8.68 2.92 5.75
CA SER A 204 7.50 3.72 5.36
C SER A 204 6.46 3.96 6.45
N LYS A 205 6.55 3.33 7.61
CA LYS A 205 5.46 3.27 8.60
C LYS A 205 4.17 2.69 8.01
N PHE A 206 4.30 1.70 7.12
CA PHE A 206 3.21 1.10 6.35
C PHE A 206 2.48 2.05 5.39
N ARG A 207 3.11 3.13 4.96
CA ARG A 207 2.53 4.12 4.04
C ARG A 207 2.95 3.81 2.61
N ILE A 208 1.99 3.54 1.73
CA ILE A 208 2.26 3.23 0.32
C ILE A 208 2.77 4.46 -0.44
N GLU A 209 2.34 5.65 -0.03
CA GLU A 209 2.70 6.94 -0.63
C GLU A 209 4.07 7.46 -0.18
N ALA A 210 4.74 6.77 0.73
CA ALA A 210 6.01 7.23 1.27
C ALA A 210 7.05 7.45 0.15
N LYS A 211 7.62 8.65 0.10
CA LYS A 211 8.66 9.02 -0.86
C LYS A 211 9.82 9.70 -0.15
N SER A 212 11.02 9.19 -0.34
CA SER A 212 12.22 9.79 0.24
C SER A 212 12.75 10.93 -0.64
N ARG A 213 13.57 11.81 -0.04
CA ARG A 213 14.27 12.86 -0.79
C ARG A 213 15.17 12.32 -1.91
N ARG A 214 15.61 11.07 -1.83
CA ARG A 214 16.43 10.41 -2.86
C ARG A 214 15.59 9.68 -3.91
N GLY A 215 14.26 9.75 -3.83
CA GLY A 215 13.33 9.15 -4.78
C GLY A 215 12.98 7.68 -4.52
N ALA A 216 13.27 7.14 -3.34
CA ALA A 216 12.76 5.83 -2.94
C ALA A 216 11.25 5.91 -2.66
N VAL A 217 10.47 4.88 -3.03
CA VAL A 217 9.00 4.91 -3.06
C VAL A 217 8.40 3.68 -2.39
N GLY A 218 7.26 3.89 -1.73
CA GLY A 218 6.34 2.86 -1.29
C GLY A 218 6.72 2.19 0.03
N LEU A 219 6.05 1.09 0.33
CA LEU A 219 6.16 0.37 1.60
C LEU A 219 7.59 0.00 1.98
N MET A 220 8.38 -0.46 1.01
CA MET A 220 9.74 -0.94 1.18
C MET A 220 10.79 0.08 0.74
N GLN A 221 10.40 1.33 0.41
CA GLN A 221 11.31 2.39 -0.03
C GLN A 221 12.27 1.93 -1.14
N MET A 222 11.69 1.34 -2.19
CA MET A 222 12.47 0.88 -3.34
C MET A 222 12.85 2.06 -4.24
N MET A 223 14.13 2.09 -4.64
CA MET A 223 14.55 2.98 -5.73
C MET A 223 13.94 2.50 -7.05
N PRO A 224 13.33 3.36 -7.89
CA PRO A 224 12.65 2.95 -9.12
C PRO A 224 13.53 2.07 -10.03
N ARG A 225 14.81 2.44 -10.20
CA ARG A 225 15.76 1.63 -10.99
C ARG A 225 15.98 0.23 -10.41
N THR A 226 16.00 0.11 -9.09
CA THR A 226 16.14 -1.20 -8.42
C THR A 226 14.85 -1.99 -8.57
N ALA A 227 13.72 -1.35 -8.36
CA ALA A 227 12.40 -1.97 -8.48
C ALA A 227 12.16 -2.56 -9.88
N SER A 228 12.46 -1.80 -10.93
CA SER A 228 12.36 -2.28 -12.31
C SER A 228 13.26 -3.51 -12.60
N ARG A 229 14.47 -3.59 -12.00
CA ARG A 229 15.32 -4.79 -12.09
C ARG A 229 14.72 -6.01 -11.40
N PHE A 230 13.84 -5.79 -10.44
CA PHE A 230 13.16 -6.82 -9.67
C PHE A 230 11.65 -6.87 -9.98
N GLU A 231 11.28 -6.52 -11.23
CA GLU A 231 9.95 -6.73 -11.80
C GLU A 231 8.82 -6.03 -11.03
N ALA A 232 8.99 -4.76 -10.69
CA ALA A 232 7.91 -3.91 -10.21
C ALA A 232 7.78 -2.69 -11.12
N ASP A 233 6.58 -2.51 -11.64
CA ASP A 233 6.20 -1.39 -12.49
C ASP A 233 5.43 -0.33 -11.69
N ASN A 234 4.59 -0.76 -10.75
CA ASN A 234 3.82 0.12 -9.88
C ASN A 234 4.28 0.03 -8.41
N LEU A 235 5.08 1.01 -7.98
CA LEU A 235 5.60 1.05 -6.60
C LEU A 235 4.56 1.50 -5.54
N LEU A 236 3.40 1.98 -5.96
CA LEU A 236 2.27 2.26 -5.06
C LEU A 236 1.47 0.99 -4.75
N ASP A 237 1.53 -0.03 -5.63
CA ASP A 237 0.90 -1.31 -5.36
C ASP A 237 1.63 -2.01 -4.21
N PRO A 238 0.94 -2.32 -3.09
CA PRO A 238 1.55 -2.97 -1.93
C PRO A 238 2.21 -4.30 -2.26
N GLU A 239 1.56 -5.12 -3.10
CA GLU A 239 2.08 -6.44 -3.43
C GLU A 239 3.29 -6.36 -4.35
N GLU A 240 3.26 -5.54 -5.40
CA GLU A 240 4.40 -5.36 -6.29
C GLU A 240 5.61 -4.80 -5.55
N ASN A 241 5.39 -3.79 -4.69
CA ASN A 241 6.44 -3.16 -3.91
C ASN A 241 7.13 -4.16 -2.96
N ILE A 242 6.34 -4.92 -2.18
CA ILE A 242 6.86 -5.94 -1.26
C ILE A 242 7.53 -7.08 -2.05
N ALA A 243 6.92 -7.55 -3.14
CA ALA A 243 7.46 -8.64 -3.94
C ALA A 243 8.84 -8.31 -4.53
N ALA A 244 8.99 -7.12 -5.13
CA ALA A 244 10.25 -6.67 -5.69
C ALA A 244 11.34 -6.53 -4.62
N ALA A 245 10.99 -5.94 -3.46
CA ALA A 245 11.92 -5.82 -2.35
C ALA A 245 12.35 -7.19 -1.80
N VAL A 246 11.44 -8.15 -1.71
CA VAL A 246 11.77 -9.52 -1.27
C VAL A 246 12.66 -10.24 -2.28
N ARG A 247 12.46 -10.06 -3.59
CA ARG A 247 13.38 -10.57 -4.62
C ARG A 247 14.77 -9.95 -4.47
N TYR A 248 14.85 -8.64 -4.23
CA TYR A 248 16.12 -7.96 -3.96
C TYR A 248 16.78 -8.46 -2.66
N LEU A 249 16.03 -8.60 -1.56
CA LEU A 249 16.55 -9.17 -0.31
C LEU A 249 17.05 -10.61 -0.49
N SER A 250 16.35 -11.44 -1.26
CA SER A 250 16.78 -12.79 -1.59
C SER A 250 18.07 -12.81 -2.40
N HIS A 251 18.22 -11.87 -3.34
CA HIS A 251 19.46 -11.66 -4.08
C HIS A 251 20.61 -11.29 -3.12
N LEU A 252 20.41 -10.35 -2.22
CA LEU A 252 21.39 -9.96 -1.21
C LEU A 252 21.76 -11.12 -0.30
N GLN A 253 20.78 -11.93 0.16
CA GLN A 253 21.07 -13.15 0.94
C GLN A 253 21.97 -14.12 0.16
N SER A 254 21.70 -14.33 -1.13
CA SER A 254 22.52 -15.22 -1.94
C SER A 254 23.97 -14.76 -2.06
N MET A 255 24.18 -13.44 -2.13
CA MET A 255 25.53 -12.84 -2.18
C MET A 255 26.31 -13.02 -0.87
N PHE A 256 25.65 -12.89 0.27
CA PHE A 256 26.32 -12.94 1.57
C PHE A 256 26.39 -14.35 2.19
N ARG A 257 25.68 -15.32 1.64
CA ARG A 257 25.68 -16.71 2.13
C ARG A 257 27.07 -17.37 2.08
N ILE A 258 27.94 -16.93 1.19
CA ILE A 258 29.31 -17.42 1.10
C ILE A 258 30.18 -17.04 2.32
N TYR A 259 29.78 -16.00 3.06
CA TYR A 259 30.53 -15.53 4.23
C TYR A 259 30.05 -16.14 5.55
N THR A 260 28.78 -16.52 5.65
CA THR A 260 28.20 -17.06 6.87
C THR A 260 27.05 -18.04 6.61
N GLU A 261 27.00 -19.11 7.39
CA GLU A 261 25.87 -20.06 7.44
C GLU A 261 24.87 -19.70 8.54
N ASP A 262 25.27 -18.83 9.47
CA ASP A 262 24.39 -18.35 10.54
C ASP A 262 23.30 -17.46 9.97
N ARG A 263 22.05 -17.89 10.13
CA ARG A 263 20.88 -17.17 9.62
C ARG A 263 20.72 -15.78 10.22
N ALA A 264 21.09 -15.57 11.48
CA ALA A 264 20.98 -14.28 12.13
C ALA A 264 22.04 -13.30 11.60
N GLU A 265 23.26 -13.77 11.36
CA GLU A 265 24.32 -12.96 10.77
C GLU A 265 24.02 -12.67 9.29
N LEU A 266 23.56 -13.67 8.53
CA LEU A 266 23.11 -13.47 7.14
C LEU A 266 22.02 -12.41 7.03
N MET A 267 21.04 -12.41 7.95
CA MET A 267 20.00 -11.40 8.01
C MET A 267 20.59 -10.00 8.26
N LYS A 268 21.54 -9.86 9.19
CA LYS A 268 22.17 -8.57 9.47
C LYS A 268 22.96 -8.04 8.27
N PHE A 269 23.72 -8.89 7.58
CA PHE A 269 24.41 -8.50 6.34
C PHE A 269 23.43 -8.09 5.25
N THR A 270 22.33 -8.83 5.10
CA THR A 270 21.28 -8.51 4.14
C THR A 270 20.66 -7.14 4.43
N LEU A 271 20.34 -6.85 5.68
CA LEU A 271 19.80 -5.55 6.11
C LEU A 271 20.79 -4.40 5.91
N ALA A 272 22.06 -4.63 6.26
CA ALA A 272 23.11 -3.65 6.05
C ALA A 272 23.29 -3.31 4.56
N ALA A 273 23.26 -4.33 3.71
CA ALA A 273 23.37 -4.18 2.27
C ALA A 273 22.13 -3.52 1.65
N TYR A 274 20.95 -3.82 2.17
CA TYR A 274 19.70 -3.16 1.76
C TYR A 274 19.76 -1.65 2.01
N ASN A 275 20.26 -1.25 3.17
CA ASN A 275 20.37 0.15 3.59
C ASN A 275 21.51 0.91 2.89
N ALA A 276 22.72 0.32 2.85
CA ALA A 276 23.93 1.00 2.37
C ALA A 276 24.30 0.69 0.92
N GLY A 277 23.71 -0.36 0.35
CA GLY A 277 24.12 -0.99 -0.90
C GLY A 277 25.15 -2.12 -0.68
N GLU A 278 24.96 -3.18 -1.43
CA GLU A 278 25.75 -4.41 -1.33
C GLU A 278 27.26 -4.19 -1.56
N GLY A 279 27.60 -3.27 -2.45
CA GLY A 279 29.01 -2.95 -2.77
C GLY A 279 29.77 -2.42 -1.56
N ARG A 280 29.15 -1.55 -0.74
CA ARG A 280 29.82 -0.99 0.45
C ARG A 280 30.07 -2.02 1.53
N ILE A 281 29.13 -2.91 1.76
CA ILE A 281 29.29 -3.99 2.74
C ILE A 281 30.36 -4.98 2.25
N ARG A 282 30.38 -5.26 0.94
CA ARG A 282 31.40 -6.12 0.33
C ARG A 282 32.81 -5.50 0.40
N ASP A 283 32.95 -4.18 0.20
CA ASP A 283 34.22 -3.50 0.40
C ASP A 283 34.72 -3.63 1.85
N CYS A 284 33.84 -3.48 2.85
CA CYS A 284 34.20 -3.72 4.25
C CYS A 284 34.66 -5.16 4.50
N MET A 285 33.97 -6.15 3.90
CA MET A 285 34.38 -7.56 4.02
C MET A 285 35.71 -7.87 3.34
N ASN A 286 35.95 -7.30 2.16
CA ASN A 286 37.20 -7.44 1.42
C ASN A 286 38.36 -6.78 2.18
N TYR A 287 38.14 -5.60 2.74
CA TYR A 287 39.14 -4.91 3.54
C TYR A 287 39.45 -5.72 4.82
N ALA A 288 38.45 -6.20 5.57
CA ALA A 288 38.67 -7.04 6.72
C ALA A 288 39.54 -8.28 6.36
N ALA A 289 39.21 -8.96 5.27
CA ALA A 289 39.97 -10.08 4.80
C ALA A 289 41.44 -9.70 4.43
N SER A 290 41.68 -8.55 3.81
CA SER A 290 43.01 -8.09 3.41
C SER A 290 43.95 -7.81 4.60
N ILE A 291 43.38 -7.41 5.74
CA ILE A 291 44.15 -7.18 6.99
C ILE A 291 44.15 -8.39 7.93
N GLY A 292 43.62 -9.54 7.48
CA GLY A 292 43.52 -10.76 8.29
C GLY A 292 42.49 -10.68 9.44
N ALA A 293 41.58 -9.72 9.41
CA ALA A 293 40.51 -9.58 10.39
C ALA A 293 39.35 -10.54 10.07
N PRO A 294 38.59 -11.01 11.09
CA PRO A 294 37.41 -11.82 10.85
C PRO A 294 36.33 -11.02 10.08
N ASN A 295 35.52 -11.71 9.28
CA ASN A 295 34.49 -11.09 8.43
C ASN A 295 33.21 -11.92 8.29
N ARG A 296 32.95 -12.82 9.25
CA ARG A 296 31.81 -13.75 9.20
C ARG A 296 30.64 -13.35 10.08
N LYS A 297 30.84 -12.37 10.97
CA LYS A 297 29.80 -11.82 11.85
C LYS A 297 29.62 -10.32 11.55
N TRP A 298 28.43 -9.82 11.78
CA TRP A 298 28.17 -8.40 11.65
C TRP A 298 29.06 -7.53 12.55
N SER A 299 29.32 -8.01 13.77
CA SER A 299 30.27 -7.36 14.69
C SER A 299 31.67 -7.17 14.11
N ASP A 300 32.13 -8.12 13.30
CA ASP A 300 33.45 -8.05 12.66
C ASP A 300 33.49 -6.90 11.66
N ILE A 301 32.40 -6.72 10.90
CA ILE A 301 32.27 -5.65 9.91
C ILE A 301 32.04 -4.29 10.56
N VAL A 302 31.28 -4.23 11.65
CA VAL A 302 31.15 -3.02 12.47
C VAL A 302 32.50 -2.50 12.93
N ALA A 303 33.44 -3.39 13.30
CA ALA A 303 34.77 -3.02 13.74
C ALA A 303 35.63 -2.34 12.66
N VAL A 304 35.46 -2.70 11.37
CA VAL A 304 36.25 -2.13 10.26
C VAL A 304 35.56 -0.95 9.54
N ILE A 305 34.26 -0.74 9.76
CA ILE A 305 33.53 0.39 9.14
C ILE A 305 34.18 1.77 9.42
N PRO A 306 34.70 2.08 10.62
CA PRO A 306 35.39 3.34 10.86
C PRO A 306 36.55 3.61 9.92
N ASP A 307 37.30 2.56 9.56
CA ASP A 307 38.49 2.66 8.69
C ASP A 307 38.10 3.05 7.25
N MET A 308 36.89 2.74 6.81
CA MET A 308 36.36 3.06 5.48
C MET A 308 36.19 4.56 5.20
N ARG A 309 36.68 5.40 6.07
CA ARG A 309 36.75 6.88 5.92
C ARG A 309 38.14 7.36 5.55
N GLU A 310 39.16 6.54 5.81
CA GLU A 310 40.56 6.90 5.65
C GLU A 310 40.97 6.80 4.18
N ASP A 311 41.56 7.89 3.65
CA ASP A 311 41.96 7.97 2.25
C ASP A 311 42.97 6.89 1.87
N SER A 312 43.86 6.50 2.79
CA SER A 312 44.80 5.39 2.60
C SER A 312 44.16 4.03 2.41
N ILE A 313 43.00 3.81 3.01
CA ILE A 313 42.22 2.58 2.85
C ILE A 313 41.45 2.61 1.51
N LEU A 314 40.93 3.76 1.12
CA LEU A 314 40.19 3.93 -0.14
C LEU A 314 41.06 3.77 -1.38
N GLN A 315 42.38 3.88 -1.26
CA GLN A 315 43.33 3.65 -2.34
C GLN A 315 43.73 2.19 -2.53
N GLN A 316 43.25 1.30 -1.66
CA GLN A 316 43.54 -0.13 -1.78
C GLN A 316 42.64 -0.78 -2.85
N ASP A 317 43.21 -1.72 -3.61
CA ASP A 317 42.48 -2.48 -4.65
C ASP A 317 41.28 -3.26 -4.14
N THR A 318 41.23 -3.54 -2.84
CA THR A 318 40.15 -4.24 -2.16
C THR A 318 38.90 -3.40 -1.93
N VAL A 319 39.04 -2.05 -2.00
CA VAL A 319 37.95 -1.08 -1.77
C VAL A 319 37.64 -0.39 -3.09
N LYS A 320 36.43 -0.56 -3.60
CA LYS A 320 36.01 -0.06 -4.92
C LYS A 320 35.15 1.19 -4.85
N LEU A 321 34.51 1.43 -3.70
CA LEU A 321 33.59 2.55 -3.51
C LEU A 321 34.24 3.62 -2.60
N GLY A 322 33.76 4.86 -2.75
CA GLY A 322 34.26 5.98 -1.94
C GLY A 322 33.90 5.92 -0.46
N LYS A 323 34.26 6.98 0.28
CA LYS A 323 34.07 7.07 1.74
C LYS A 323 32.72 6.56 2.23
N PHE A 324 32.79 5.71 3.27
CA PHE A 324 31.61 5.15 3.90
C PHE A 324 31.61 5.46 5.39
N LYS A 325 30.72 6.35 5.83
CA LYS A 325 30.61 6.70 7.25
C LYS A 325 30.07 5.54 8.10
N GLY A 326 29.08 4.83 7.60
CA GLY A 326 28.55 3.56 8.10
C GLY A 326 27.76 3.59 9.38
N TYR A 327 27.80 4.70 10.18
CA TYR A 327 27.06 4.68 11.45
C TYR A 327 25.53 4.62 11.23
N GLU A 328 24.98 5.20 10.15
CA GLU A 328 23.57 5.09 9.82
C GLU A 328 23.18 3.63 9.59
N THR A 329 24.05 2.88 8.90
CA THR A 329 23.84 1.46 8.63
C THR A 329 23.97 0.60 9.88
N ILE A 330 24.93 0.90 10.76
CA ILE A 330 25.06 0.21 12.06
C ILE A 330 23.79 0.42 12.88
N ASN A 331 23.38 1.68 13.06
CA ASN A 331 22.15 2.02 13.79
C ASN A 331 20.90 1.41 13.14
N TYR A 332 20.87 1.33 11.81
CA TYR A 332 19.78 0.71 11.08
C TYR A 332 19.65 -0.78 11.43
N VAL A 333 20.72 -1.55 11.35
CA VAL A 333 20.70 -2.99 11.68
C VAL A 333 20.29 -3.22 13.15
N GLU A 334 20.82 -2.43 14.09
CA GLU A 334 20.44 -2.52 15.49
C GLU A 334 18.97 -2.17 15.72
N THR A 335 18.47 -1.14 15.02
CA THR A 335 17.09 -0.73 15.10
C THR A 335 16.17 -1.83 14.55
N MET A 336 16.56 -2.49 13.47
CA MET A 336 15.80 -3.60 12.90
C MET A 336 15.65 -4.77 13.87
N VAL A 337 16.70 -5.12 14.60
CA VAL A 337 16.64 -6.18 15.62
C VAL A 337 15.68 -5.78 16.74
N ARG A 338 15.77 -4.54 17.24
CA ARG A 338 14.86 -4.03 18.30
C ARG A 338 13.40 -3.98 17.84
N LEU A 339 13.14 -3.52 16.62
CA LEU A 339 11.79 -3.46 16.06
C LEU A 339 11.19 -4.85 15.87
N ARG A 340 11.96 -5.83 15.36
CA ARG A 340 11.52 -7.23 15.30
C ARG A 340 11.07 -7.74 16.66
N ASP A 341 11.85 -7.50 17.70
CA ASP A 341 11.53 -7.96 19.05
C ASP A 341 10.29 -7.25 19.61
N ALA A 342 10.14 -5.95 19.33
CA ALA A 342 8.95 -5.19 19.67
C ALA A 342 7.71 -5.75 18.94
N PHE A 343 7.78 -6.01 17.62
CA PHE A 343 6.67 -6.63 16.89
C PHE A 343 6.36 -8.04 17.40
N THR A 344 7.37 -8.84 17.74
CA THR A 344 7.18 -10.17 18.33
C THR A 344 6.43 -10.09 19.67
N SER A 345 6.68 -9.06 20.47
CA SER A 345 6.02 -8.89 21.78
C SER A 345 4.53 -8.56 21.68
N ILE A 346 4.10 -7.91 20.60
CA ILE A 346 2.69 -7.50 20.39
C ILE A 346 1.92 -8.46 19.49
N SER A 347 2.59 -9.35 18.78
CA SER A 347 2.02 -10.35 17.89
C SER A 347 1.45 -11.54 18.69
N LYS A 348 0.30 -12.10 18.21
CA LYS A 348 -0.27 -13.36 18.71
C LYS A 348 0.37 -14.54 18.01
#